data_ff58f3d7cb061ef9d7ce886484efc631
#
_entry.id   ff58f3d7cb061ef9d7ce886484efc631
#
_cell.length_a   1.000
_cell.length_b   1.000
_cell.length_c   1.000
_cell.angle_alpha   90.00
_cell.angle_beta   90.00
_cell.angle_gamma   90.00
#
_symmetry.space_group_name_H-M   'P 1'
#
loop_
_entity.id
_entity.type
_entity.pdbx_description
1 polymer ?
#
loop_
_entity_poly.entity_id
_entity_poly.type
_entity_poly.pdbx_seq_one_letter_code
_entity_poly.pdbx_strand_id
1 'polypeptide(L)'
;MTALAPAIWGTTYLVTTELLPPGRPLLAAVVRALPAGLLLVALTRRLPKGVWWWRALVLGALNIGVFFALLFVGAYRLPGGVAATIGAVQPLLVAGLSAGLLGERFSARTAIAAVAGVAGVSLLVLRADARLDAIGVAAAAGGAVVMATGVVLSKRWTSPAPLLATTGWQLVAGGLLLLPVALLVEGPPPATLTSANLTGYAYLAIIGSAIAYALWFRGIRALSPTHVTFLGLLSPLVATTLGWLALGQSLSVAQIVGGLVVVAALITAQTQRRRPAKRPRPLPDRLIPADQC
;
A
#
# COMPACT_ATOMS: atom_id res chain seq x y z
N MET A 1 15.26 -1.99 1.76
CA MET A 1 14.37 -3.17 1.83
C MET A 1 12.88 -2.83 1.65
N THR A 2 12.30 -1.82 2.32
CA THR A 2 10.86 -1.47 2.17
C THR A 2 10.45 -1.13 0.74
N ALA A 3 11.33 -0.49 -0.05
CA ALA A 3 11.09 -0.17 -1.46
C ALA A 3 10.86 -1.40 -2.36
N LEU A 4 11.32 -2.60 -1.94
CA LEU A 4 11.06 -3.83 -2.67
C LEU A 4 9.58 -4.19 -2.71
N ALA A 5 8.79 -3.84 -1.69
CA ALA A 5 7.37 -4.14 -1.67
C ALA A 5 6.61 -3.46 -2.82
N PRO A 6 6.67 -2.13 -3.01
CA PRO A 6 6.01 -1.48 -4.14
C PRO A 6 6.65 -1.84 -5.50
N ALA A 7 7.94 -2.17 -5.56
CA ALA A 7 8.55 -2.70 -6.77
C ALA A 7 7.93 -4.06 -7.17
N ILE A 8 7.79 -4.99 -6.20
CA ILE A 8 7.08 -6.26 -6.40
C ILE A 8 5.62 -6.01 -6.81
N TRP A 9 4.92 -5.05 -6.20
CA TRP A 9 3.54 -4.73 -6.61
C TRP A 9 3.45 -4.18 -8.03
N GLY A 10 4.49 -3.50 -8.53
CA GLY A 10 4.57 -3.08 -9.93
C GLY A 10 4.58 -4.26 -10.92
N THR A 11 5.12 -5.43 -10.54
CA THR A 11 5.09 -6.64 -11.37
C THR A 11 3.71 -7.31 -11.41
N THR A 12 2.81 -6.97 -10.46
CA THR A 12 1.49 -7.59 -10.35
C THR A 12 0.68 -7.46 -11.65
N TYR A 13 0.79 -6.30 -12.31
CA TYR A 13 0.08 -6.07 -13.57
C TYR A 13 0.47 -7.10 -14.63
N LEU A 14 1.78 -7.27 -14.88
CA LEU A 14 2.29 -8.24 -15.84
C LEU A 14 1.86 -9.66 -15.50
N VAL A 15 2.01 -10.08 -14.24
CA VAL A 15 1.60 -11.41 -13.79
C VAL A 15 0.09 -11.63 -13.95
N THR A 16 -0.71 -10.61 -13.66
CA THR A 16 -2.18 -10.70 -13.75
C THR A 16 -2.64 -10.82 -15.19
N THR A 17 -2.05 -10.04 -16.12
CA THR A 17 -2.45 -10.06 -17.53
C THR A 17 -1.98 -11.33 -18.26
N GLU A 18 -0.76 -11.79 -17.97
CA GLU A 18 -0.15 -12.90 -18.71
C GLU A 18 -0.45 -14.29 -18.12
N LEU A 19 -0.66 -14.37 -16.80
CA LEU A 19 -0.73 -15.66 -16.13
C LEU A 19 -2.08 -15.97 -15.47
N LEU A 20 -2.96 -15.00 -15.25
CA LEU A 20 -4.23 -15.26 -14.56
C LEU A 20 -5.42 -15.36 -15.50
N PRO A 21 -6.49 -16.10 -15.10
CA PRO A 21 -7.73 -16.11 -15.83
C PRO A 21 -8.33 -14.70 -15.92
N PRO A 22 -8.81 -14.27 -17.10
CA PRO A 22 -9.43 -12.95 -17.25
C PRO A 22 -10.73 -12.82 -16.46
N GLY A 23 -11.08 -11.57 -16.09
CA GLY A 23 -12.39 -11.23 -15.53
C GLY A 23 -12.64 -11.67 -14.09
N ARG A 24 -11.60 -12.07 -13.32
CA ARG A 24 -11.74 -12.55 -11.93
C ARG A 24 -10.76 -11.89 -10.95
N PRO A 25 -10.78 -10.57 -10.82
CA PRO A 25 -9.82 -9.84 -9.96
C PRO A 25 -10.08 -10.03 -8.46
N LEU A 26 -11.34 -10.19 -8.02
CA LEU A 26 -11.64 -10.45 -6.61
C LEU A 26 -11.15 -11.82 -6.19
N LEU A 27 -11.30 -12.84 -7.06
CA LEU A 27 -10.71 -14.15 -6.82
C LEU A 27 -9.18 -14.04 -6.70
N ALA A 28 -8.53 -13.31 -7.61
CA ALA A 28 -7.10 -13.07 -7.52
C ALA A 28 -6.71 -12.38 -6.20
N ALA A 29 -7.51 -11.42 -5.74
CA ALA A 29 -7.30 -10.76 -4.46
C ALA A 29 -7.44 -11.72 -3.26
N VAL A 30 -8.42 -12.60 -3.26
CA VAL A 30 -8.60 -13.63 -2.21
C VAL A 30 -7.43 -14.60 -2.23
N VAL A 31 -7.10 -15.15 -3.39
CA VAL A 31 -6.02 -16.16 -3.53
C VAL A 31 -4.66 -15.60 -3.21
N ARG A 32 -4.41 -14.31 -3.43
CA ARG A 32 -3.16 -13.68 -3.01
C ARG A 32 -3.10 -13.37 -1.52
N ALA A 33 -4.23 -13.06 -0.88
CA ALA A 33 -4.27 -12.63 0.52
C ALA A 33 -4.42 -13.81 1.49
N LEU A 34 -5.45 -14.64 1.29
CA LEU A 34 -5.83 -15.66 2.26
C LEU A 34 -4.78 -16.77 2.43
N PRO A 35 -4.27 -17.42 1.36
CA PRO A 35 -3.22 -18.42 1.51
C PRO A 35 -1.93 -17.85 2.08
N ALA A 36 -1.53 -16.64 1.67
CA ALA A 36 -0.35 -15.97 2.22
C ALA A 36 -0.51 -15.70 3.73
N GLY A 37 -1.68 -15.22 4.14
CA GLY A 37 -1.99 -14.97 5.54
C GLY A 37 -1.99 -16.27 6.36
N LEU A 38 -2.62 -17.32 5.88
CA LEU A 38 -2.63 -18.64 6.52
C LEU A 38 -1.22 -19.22 6.65
N LEU A 39 -0.39 -19.10 5.60
CA LEU A 39 1.01 -19.51 5.63
C LEU A 39 1.78 -18.77 6.74
N LEU A 40 1.66 -17.45 6.81
CA LEU A 40 2.35 -16.65 7.84
C LEU A 40 1.87 -16.98 9.26
N VAL A 41 0.57 -17.22 9.44
CA VAL A 41 0.01 -17.66 10.74
C VAL A 41 0.52 -19.05 11.10
N ALA A 42 0.56 -19.99 10.16
CA ALA A 42 1.07 -21.34 10.37
C ALA A 42 2.56 -21.33 10.74
N LEU A 43 3.38 -20.51 10.03
CA LEU A 43 4.81 -20.37 10.31
C LEU A 43 5.08 -19.75 11.68
N THR A 44 4.31 -18.76 12.06
CA THR A 44 4.51 -18.07 13.34
C THR A 44 3.85 -18.76 14.51
N ARG A 45 2.84 -19.59 14.24
CA ARG A 45 2.00 -20.29 15.23
C ARG A 45 1.45 -19.37 16.32
N ARG A 46 1.14 -18.11 15.94
CA ARG A 46 0.63 -17.10 16.87
C ARG A 46 -0.68 -16.53 16.37
N LEU A 47 -1.70 -16.63 17.20
CA LEU A 47 -3.01 -16.00 16.99
C LEU A 47 -3.08 -14.66 17.71
N PRO A 48 -4.00 -13.75 17.30
CA PRO A 48 -4.27 -12.53 18.04
C PRO A 48 -4.71 -12.83 19.47
N LYS A 49 -4.41 -11.92 20.41
CA LYS A 49 -4.86 -12.02 21.81
C LYS A 49 -5.55 -10.73 22.22
N GLY A 50 -6.60 -10.85 23.04
CA GLY A 50 -7.35 -9.72 23.57
C GLY A 50 -7.81 -8.76 22.49
N VAL A 51 -7.52 -7.47 22.63
CA VAL A 51 -7.90 -6.40 21.70
C VAL A 51 -7.34 -6.58 20.27
N TRP A 52 -6.34 -7.45 20.08
CA TRP A 52 -5.73 -7.65 18.75
C TRP A 52 -6.61 -8.44 17.79
N TRP A 53 -7.62 -9.17 18.23
CA TRP A 53 -8.64 -9.75 17.35
C TRP A 53 -9.37 -8.65 16.58
N TRP A 54 -9.86 -7.64 17.30
CA TRP A 54 -10.53 -6.49 16.69
C TRP A 54 -9.60 -5.65 15.83
N ARG A 55 -8.39 -5.33 16.36
CA ARG A 55 -7.40 -4.53 15.60
C ARG A 55 -6.94 -5.23 14.34
N ALA A 56 -6.72 -6.54 14.36
CA ALA A 56 -6.35 -7.31 13.18
C ALA A 56 -7.48 -7.32 12.14
N LEU A 57 -8.75 -7.42 12.58
CA LEU A 57 -9.91 -7.33 11.70
C LEU A 57 -9.99 -5.95 11.03
N VAL A 58 -9.91 -4.87 11.80
CA VAL A 58 -9.96 -3.49 11.27
C VAL A 58 -8.79 -3.22 10.32
N LEU A 59 -7.57 -3.56 10.72
CA LEU A 59 -6.40 -3.36 9.87
C LEU A 59 -6.44 -4.25 8.62
N GLY A 60 -6.91 -5.48 8.72
CA GLY A 60 -7.13 -6.38 7.59
C GLY A 60 -8.20 -5.85 6.64
N ALA A 61 -9.31 -5.32 7.17
CA ALA A 61 -10.34 -4.68 6.37
C ALA A 61 -9.77 -3.46 5.61
N LEU A 62 -9.07 -2.55 6.30
CA LEU A 62 -8.59 -1.31 5.72
C LEU A 62 -7.42 -1.53 4.74
N ASN A 63 -6.42 -2.33 5.11
CA ASN A 63 -5.22 -2.52 4.28
C ASN A 63 -5.40 -3.54 3.15
N ILE A 64 -6.37 -4.44 3.26
CA ILE A 64 -6.56 -5.58 2.34
C ILE A 64 -8.00 -5.65 1.84
N GLY A 65 -8.98 -5.95 2.69
CA GLY A 65 -10.33 -6.33 2.28
C GLY A 65 -11.06 -5.22 1.53
N VAL A 66 -11.40 -4.13 2.22
CA VAL A 66 -12.13 -2.99 1.64
C VAL A 66 -11.29 -2.28 0.58
N PHE A 67 -9.97 -2.13 0.85
CA PHE A 67 -9.05 -1.54 -0.12
C PHE A 67 -9.06 -2.29 -1.46
N PHE A 68 -8.94 -3.61 -1.45
CA PHE A 68 -8.94 -4.39 -2.69
C PHE A 68 -10.31 -4.36 -3.38
N ALA A 69 -11.41 -4.45 -2.64
CA ALA A 69 -12.74 -4.34 -3.22
C ALA A 69 -12.90 -3.00 -3.97
N LEU A 70 -12.54 -1.88 -3.34
CA LEU A 70 -12.60 -0.55 -3.95
C LEU A 70 -11.60 -0.39 -5.10
N LEU A 71 -10.38 -0.92 -4.95
CA LEU A 71 -9.37 -0.93 -6.00
C LEU A 71 -9.90 -1.60 -7.27
N PHE A 72 -10.57 -2.75 -7.13
CA PHE A 72 -11.08 -3.47 -8.27
C PHE A 72 -12.32 -2.84 -8.89
N VAL A 73 -13.23 -2.29 -8.09
CA VAL A 73 -14.33 -1.46 -8.64
C VAL A 73 -13.76 -0.30 -9.45
N GLY A 74 -12.73 0.39 -8.94
CA GLY A 74 -12.03 1.43 -9.67
C GLY A 74 -11.38 0.92 -10.96
N ALA A 75 -10.65 -0.20 -10.89
CA ALA A 75 -9.93 -0.78 -12.03
C ALA A 75 -10.83 -1.26 -13.17
N TYR A 76 -12.04 -1.72 -12.88
CA TYR A 76 -13.01 -2.12 -13.91
C TYR A 76 -13.71 -0.93 -14.61
N ARG A 77 -13.79 0.22 -13.92
CA ARG A 77 -14.54 1.38 -14.39
C ARG A 77 -13.67 2.49 -14.93
N LEU A 78 -12.39 2.48 -14.59
CA LEU A 78 -11.44 3.50 -15.01
C LEU A 78 -10.32 2.90 -15.85
N PRO A 79 -9.81 3.64 -16.82
CA PRO A 79 -8.50 3.34 -17.39
C PRO A 79 -7.44 3.23 -16.28
N GLY A 80 -6.57 2.24 -16.35
CA GLY A 80 -5.59 1.96 -15.29
C GLY A 80 -4.73 3.17 -14.90
N GLY A 81 -4.42 4.05 -15.87
CA GLY A 81 -3.69 5.29 -15.62
C GLY A 81 -4.47 6.28 -14.72
N VAL A 82 -5.79 6.38 -14.88
CA VAL A 82 -6.64 7.22 -14.02
C VAL A 82 -6.64 6.70 -12.59
N ALA A 83 -6.85 5.38 -12.42
CA ALA A 83 -6.83 4.75 -11.11
C ALA A 83 -5.47 4.91 -10.41
N ALA A 84 -4.35 4.73 -11.12
CA ALA A 84 -3.00 4.93 -10.60
C ALA A 84 -2.74 6.39 -10.19
N THR A 85 -3.22 7.36 -10.99
CA THR A 85 -3.10 8.80 -10.67
C THR A 85 -3.86 9.16 -9.40
N ILE A 86 -5.10 8.66 -9.23
CA ILE A 86 -5.87 8.86 -8.00
C ILE A 86 -5.15 8.21 -6.81
N GLY A 87 -4.64 7.00 -6.98
CA GLY A 87 -3.85 6.31 -5.96
C GLY A 87 -2.57 7.06 -5.53
N ALA A 88 -1.96 7.81 -6.44
CA ALA A 88 -0.77 8.62 -6.17
C ALA A 88 -1.02 9.78 -5.18
N VAL A 89 -2.28 10.12 -4.88
CA VAL A 89 -2.66 11.08 -3.83
C VAL A 89 -2.44 10.51 -2.41
N GLN A 90 -2.30 9.20 -2.27
CA GLN A 90 -2.18 8.53 -0.98
C GLN A 90 -1.10 9.11 -0.03
N PRO A 91 0.11 9.51 -0.46
CA PRO A 91 1.07 10.16 0.43
C PRO A 91 0.58 11.45 1.08
N LEU A 92 -0.25 12.26 0.37
CA LEU A 92 -0.88 13.46 0.94
C LEU A 92 -1.89 13.09 2.03
N LEU A 93 -2.75 12.09 1.76
CA LEU A 93 -3.73 11.61 2.72
C LEU A 93 -3.06 11.06 3.98
N VAL A 94 -2.01 10.26 3.81
CA VAL A 94 -1.24 9.72 4.94
C VAL A 94 -0.53 10.82 5.71
N ALA A 95 0.04 11.81 5.04
CA ALA A 95 0.70 12.93 5.72
C ALA A 95 -0.30 13.75 6.56
N GLY A 96 -1.49 14.03 6.03
CA GLY A 96 -2.56 14.71 6.74
C GLY A 96 -3.07 13.91 7.95
N LEU A 97 -3.37 12.61 7.75
CA LEU A 97 -3.82 11.73 8.82
C LEU A 97 -2.74 11.51 9.89
N SER A 98 -1.46 11.40 9.49
CA SER A 98 -0.34 11.27 10.42
C SER A 98 -0.16 12.54 11.25
N ALA A 99 -0.38 13.72 10.69
CA ALA A 99 -0.36 14.97 11.45
C ALA A 99 -1.44 14.99 12.54
N GLY A 100 -2.68 14.59 12.20
CA GLY A 100 -3.79 14.57 13.15
C GLY A 100 -3.71 13.44 14.18
N LEU A 101 -3.34 12.22 13.76
CA LEU A 101 -3.44 11.02 14.61
C LEU A 101 -2.13 10.62 15.30
N LEU A 102 -0.99 11.00 14.75
CA LEU A 102 0.35 10.65 15.28
C LEU A 102 1.15 11.88 15.73
N GLY A 103 0.64 13.09 15.53
CA GLY A 103 1.37 14.33 15.85
C GLY A 103 2.58 14.58 14.93
N GLU A 104 2.63 13.94 13.76
CA GLU A 104 3.71 14.20 12.78
C GLU A 104 3.53 15.59 12.17
N ARG A 105 4.65 16.27 11.89
CA ARG A 105 4.59 17.62 11.30
C ARG A 105 4.34 17.51 9.80
N PHE A 106 3.25 18.09 9.33
CA PHE A 106 2.99 18.28 7.90
C PHE A 106 3.86 19.43 7.38
N SER A 107 4.81 19.12 6.49
CA SER A 107 5.71 20.13 5.93
C SER A 107 5.33 20.51 4.50
N ALA A 108 5.54 21.78 4.13
CA ALA A 108 5.35 22.24 2.75
C ALA A 108 6.18 21.41 1.75
N ARG A 109 7.40 20.98 2.14
CA ARG A 109 8.24 20.11 1.32
C ARG A 109 7.58 18.76 1.06
N THR A 110 6.91 18.16 2.07
CA THR A 110 6.14 16.92 1.91
C THR A 110 4.98 17.13 0.94
N ALA A 111 4.27 18.26 1.07
CA ALA A 111 3.16 18.60 0.17
C ALA A 111 3.64 18.77 -1.27
N ILE A 112 4.72 19.54 -1.49
CA ILE A 112 5.32 19.75 -2.81
C ILE A 112 5.76 18.41 -3.43
N ALA A 113 6.47 17.58 -2.68
CA ALA A 113 6.91 16.26 -3.15
C ALA A 113 5.72 15.36 -3.52
N ALA A 114 4.63 15.37 -2.74
CA ALA A 114 3.46 14.56 -3.04
C ALA A 114 2.69 15.08 -4.27
N VAL A 115 2.54 16.40 -4.42
CA VAL A 115 1.94 17.00 -5.62
C VAL A 115 2.80 16.69 -6.85
N ALA A 116 4.13 16.81 -6.75
CA ALA A 116 5.05 16.41 -7.81
C ALA A 116 4.91 14.91 -8.13
N GLY A 117 4.76 14.05 -7.11
CA GLY A 117 4.52 12.62 -7.29
C GLY A 117 3.22 12.34 -8.06
N VAL A 118 2.12 13.01 -7.72
CA VAL A 118 0.85 12.91 -8.47
C VAL A 118 1.03 13.36 -9.91
N ALA A 119 1.64 14.53 -10.15
CA ALA A 119 1.90 15.04 -11.50
C ALA A 119 2.79 14.09 -12.31
N GLY A 120 3.84 13.56 -11.70
CA GLY A 120 4.74 12.60 -12.33
C GLY A 120 4.04 11.29 -12.70
N VAL A 121 3.23 10.72 -11.80
CA VAL A 121 2.43 9.51 -12.11
C VAL A 121 1.40 9.81 -13.20
N SER A 122 0.76 10.99 -13.18
CA SER A 122 -0.17 11.39 -14.23
C SER A 122 0.48 11.40 -15.61
N LEU A 123 1.66 12.02 -15.75
CA LEU A 123 2.43 12.03 -16.98
C LEU A 123 2.90 10.62 -17.41
N LEU A 124 3.19 9.76 -16.42
CA LEU A 124 3.70 8.41 -16.67
C LEU A 124 2.63 7.48 -17.24
N VAL A 125 1.37 7.60 -16.77
CA VAL A 125 0.34 6.58 -17.02
C VAL A 125 -0.97 7.12 -17.59
N LEU A 126 -1.26 8.42 -17.50
CA LEU A 126 -2.50 9.01 -17.98
C LEU A 126 -2.50 9.18 -19.50
N ARG A 127 -3.61 8.83 -20.15
CA ARG A 127 -3.85 9.06 -21.57
C ARG A 127 -4.80 10.25 -21.77
N ALA A 128 -4.61 11.00 -22.84
CA ALA A 128 -5.43 12.17 -23.14
C ALA A 128 -6.91 11.85 -23.43
N ASP A 129 -7.20 10.62 -23.90
CA ASP A 129 -8.52 10.09 -24.20
C ASP A 129 -9.18 9.36 -23.04
N ALA A 130 -8.62 9.45 -21.81
CA ALA A 130 -9.13 8.75 -20.65
C ALA A 130 -10.55 9.21 -20.27
N ARG A 131 -11.51 8.28 -20.29
CA ARG A 131 -12.87 8.52 -19.82
C ARG A 131 -12.96 8.37 -18.31
N LEU A 132 -13.70 9.28 -17.66
CA LEU A 132 -13.92 9.29 -16.21
C LEU A 132 -15.31 8.74 -15.91
N ASP A 133 -15.37 7.62 -15.21
CA ASP A 133 -16.58 7.08 -14.59
C ASP A 133 -16.66 7.55 -13.14
N ALA A 134 -17.74 8.18 -12.73
CA ALA A 134 -17.88 8.77 -11.40
C ALA A 134 -17.80 7.73 -10.28
N ILE A 135 -18.36 6.52 -10.49
CA ILE A 135 -18.31 5.43 -9.50
C ILE A 135 -16.88 4.92 -9.40
N GLY A 136 -16.19 4.77 -10.55
CA GLY A 136 -14.79 4.38 -10.59
C GLY A 136 -13.89 5.37 -9.85
N VAL A 137 -14.08 6.69 -10.08
CA VAL A 137 -13.32 7.75 -9.37
C VAL A 137 -13.60 7.70 -7.87
N ALA A 138 -14.86 7.59 -7.46
CA ALA A 138 -15.24 7.49 -6.04
C ALA A 138 -14.65 6.24 -5.38
N ALA A 139 -14.65 5.09 -6.08
CA ALA A 139 -14.05 3.86 -5.58
C ALA A 139 -12.51 3.99 -5.44
N ALA A 140 -11.82 4.52 -6.45
CA ALA A 140 -10.38 4.72 -6.39
C ALA A 140 -9.97 5.70 -5.27
N ALA A 141 -10.69 6.82 -5.13
CA ALA A 141 -10.48 7.79 -4.06
C ALA A 141 -10.79 7.20 -2.68
N GLY A 142 -11.91 6.49 -2.54
CA GLY A 142 -12.28 5.77 -1.33
C GLY A 142 -11.22 4.73 -0.94
N GLY A 143 -10.71 3.98 -1.91
CA GLY A 143 -9.60 3.03 -1.73
C GLY A 143 -8.34 3.71 -1.19
N ALA A 144 -7.96 4.87 -1.75
CA ALA A 144 -6.82 5.63 -1.27
C ALA A 144 -7.01 6.12 0.18
N VAL A 145 -8.22 6.59 0.55
CA VAL A 145 -8.54 7.01 1.93
C VAL A 145 -8.51 5.82 2.89
N VAL A 146 -9.12 4.70 2.53
CA VAL A 146 -9.17 3.48 3.33
C VAL A 146 -7.77 2.96 3.59
N MET A 147 -6.95 2.84 2.56
CA MET A 147 -5.55 2.39 2.69
C MET A 147 -4.71 3.37 3.50
N ALA A 148 -4.85 4.68 3.28
CA ALA A 148 -4.15 5.70 4.06
C ALA A 148 -4.48 5.59 5.55
N THR A 149 -5.75 5.40 5.88
CA THR A 149 -6.22 5.19 7.26
C THR A 149 -5.61 3.92 7.85
N GLY A 150 -5.63 2.81 7.10
CA GLY A 150 -5.04 1.53 7.50
C GLY A 150 -3.53 1.64 7.79
N VAL A 151 -2.78 2.35 6.94
CA VAL A 151 -1.35 2.60 7.12
C VAL A 151 -1.07 3.38 8.41
N VAL A 152 -1.81 4.47 8.66
CA VAL A 152 -1.63 5.31 9.85
C VAL A 152 -2.03 4.55 11.13
N LEU A 153 -3.14 3.82 11.10
CA LEU A 153 -3.55 2.97 12.24
C LEU A 153 -2.58 1.82 12.48
N SER A 154 -1.97 1.23 11.43
CA SER A 154 -0.93 0.21 11.57
C SER A 154 0.30 0.74 12.32
N LYS A 155 0.60 2.04 12.17
CA LYS A 155 1.65 2.71 12.95
C LYS A 155 1.20 3.03 14.37
N ARG A 156 -0.02 3.53 14.54
CA ARG A 156 -0.58 3.90 15.86
C ARG A 156 -0.75 2.68 16.77
N TRP A 157 -1.24 1.56 16.21
CA TRP A 157 -1.46 0.31 16.93
C TRP A 157 -0.27 -0.63 16.76
N THR A 158 0.87 -0.28 17.39
CA THR A 158 2.03 -1.15 17.36
C THR A 158 1.78 -2.42 18.17
N SER A 159 1.88 -3.58 17.52
CA SER A 159 1.69 -4.88 18.16
C SER A 159 2.95 -5.34 18.88
N PRO A 160 2.83 -5.97 20.07
CA PRO A 160 3.92 -6.67 20.71
C PRO A 160 4.27 -8.00 20.02
N ALA A 161 3.37 -8.52 19.17
CA ALA A 161 3.60 -9.76 18.43
C ALA A 161 4.63 -9.58 17.29
N PRO A 162 5.28 -10.68 16.86
CA PRO A 162 6.19 -10.66 15.72
C PRO A 162 5.52 -10.09 14.48
N LEU A 163 6.29 -9.40 13.65
CA LEU A 163 5.82 -8.75 12.43
C LEU A 163 5.08 -9.71 11.50
N LEU A 164 5.64 -10.89 11.26
CA LEU A 164 5.03 -11.89 10.37
C LEU A 164 3.67 -12.37 10.89
N ALA A 165 3.50 -12.52 12.21
CA ALA A 165 2.20 -12.87 12.79
C ALA A 165 1.15 -11.78 12.53
N THR A 166 1.49 -10.52 12.81
CA THR A 166 0.57 -9.39 12.58
C THR A 166 0.26 -9.17 11.09
N THR A 167 1.22 -9.41 10.20
CA THR A 167 0.99 -9.40 8.76
C THR A 167 0.04 -10.52 8.36
N GLY A 168 0.27 -11.74 8.86
CA GLY A 168 -0.61 -12.90 8.61
C GLY A 168 -2.04 -12.64 9.07
N TRP A 169 -2.24 -12.06 10.26
CA TRP A 169 -3.58 -11.74 10.78
C TRP A 169 -4.34 -10.77 9.86
N GLN A 170 -3.67 -9.73 9.36
CA GLN A 170 -4.31 -8.77 8.45
C GLN A 170 -4.66 -9.39 7.11
N LEU A 171 -3.77 -10.21 6.55
CA LEU A 171 -4.00 -10.91 5.28
C LEU A 171 -5.15 -11.92 5.41
N VAL A 172 -5.21 -12.69 6.50
CA VAL A 172 -6.33 -13.62 6.77
C VAL A 172 -7.63 -12.85 6.94
N ALA A 173 -7.66 -11.83 7.78
CA ALA A 173 -8.86 -11.05 8.02
C ALA A 173 -9.38 -10.38 6.75
N GLY A 174 -8.49 -9.75 5.97
CA GLY A 174 -8.85 -9.12 4.70
C GLY A 174 -9.29 -10.14 3.64
N GLY A 175 -8.61 -11.28 3.54
CA GLY A 175 -8.98 -12.37 2.63
C GLY A 175 -10.33 -12.99 2.97
N LEU A 176 -10.63 -13.20 4.26
CA LEU A 176 -11.94 -13.69 4.73
C LEU A 176 -13.07 -12.71 4.44
N LEU A 177 -12.82 -11.40 4.55
CA LEU A 177 -13.80 -10.37 4.18
C LEU A 177 -14.05 -10.32 2.67
N LEU A 178 -13.01 -10.54 1.85
CA LEU A 178 -13.12 -10.56 0.39
C LEU A 178 -13.80 -11.82 -0.13
N LEU A 179 -13.62 -12.96 0.51
CA LEU A 179 -14.09 -14.25 0.04
C LEU A 179 -15.59 -14.26 -0.30
N PRO A 180 -16.52 -13.85 0.59
CA PRO A 180 -17.94 -13.82 0.26
C PRO A 180 -18.24 -12.84 -0.89
N VAL A 181 -17.56 -11.70 -0.96
CA VAL A 181 -17.74 -10.72 -2.04
C VAL A 181 -17.31 -11.33 -3.38
N ALA A 182 -16.16 -12.00 -3.43
CA ALA A 182 -15.67 -12.65 -4.63
C ALA A 182 -16.64 -13.75 -5.11
N LEU A 183 -17.13 -14.58 -4.20
CA LEU A 183 -18.08 -15.65 -4.54
C LEU A 183 -19.44 -15.11 -5.02
N LEU A 184 -19.91 -14.01 -4.46
CA LEU A 184 -21.18 -13.40 -4.86
C LEU A 184 -21.09 -12.66 -6.20
N VAL A 185 -19.96 -12.00 -6.48
CA VAL A 185 -19.77 -11.15 -7.67
C VAL A 185 -19.21 -11.95 -8.85
N GLU A 186 -18.24 -12.81 -8.62
CA GLU A 186 -17.52 -13.55 -9.67
C GLU A 186 -17.91 -15.03 -9.74
N GLY A 187 -18.67 -15.53 -8.77
CA GLY A 187 -19.03 -16.93 -8.65
C GLY A 187 -17.88 -17.85 -8.18
N PRO A 188 -18.06 -19.18 -8.26
CA PRO A 188 -17.06 -20.13 -7.80
C PRO A 188 -15.78 -20.05 -8.64
N PRO A 189 -14.62 -20.49 -8.09
CA PRO A 189 -13.38 -20.59 -8.85
C PRO A 189 -13.54 -21.42 -10.13
N PRO A 190 -12.74 -21.15 -11.19
CA PRO A 190 -12.75 -21.96 -12.41
C PRO A 190 -12.51 -23.43 -12.09
N ALA A 191 -13.26 -24.32 -12.74
CA ALA A 191 -13.14 -25.77 -12.55
C ALA A 191 -11.75 -26.30 -12.97
N THR A 192 -11.12 -25.63 -13.93
CA THR A 192 -9.78 -25.99 -14.42
C THR A 192 -8.85 -24.79 -14.37
N LEU A 193 -7.67 -24.98 -13.81
CA LEU A 193 -6.59 -24.01 -13.80
C LEU A 193 -5.39 -24.58 -14.54
N THR A 194 -4.80 -23.79 -15.42
CA THR A 194 -3.55 -24.15 -16.10
C THR A 194 -2.34 -24.06 -15.15
N SER A 195 -1.22 -24.67 -15.52
CA SER A 195 0.04 -24.52 -14.79
C SER A 195 0.49 -23.06 -14.71
N ALA A 196 0.24 -22.27 -15.76
CA ALA A 196 0.50 -20.82 -15.76
C ALA A 196 -0.35 -20.09 -14.73
N ASN A 197 -1.66 -20.42 -14.64
CA ASN A 197 -2.53 -19.81 -13.62
C ASN A 197 -2.06 -20.14 -12.20
N LEU A 198 -1.70 -21.41 -11.93
CA LEU A 198 -1.19 -21.81 -10.63
C LEU A 198 0.12 -21.08 -10.26
N THR A 199 1.03 -20.95 -11.23
CA THR A 199 2.30 -20.20 -11.04
C THR A 199 2.02 -18.72 -10.76
N GLY A 200 1.10 -18.09 -11.51
CA GLY A 200 0.69 -16.70 -11.28
C GLY A 200 0.09 -16.49 -9.89
N TYR A 201 -0.81 -17.36 -9.47
CA TYR A 201 -1.40 -17.31 -8.12
C TYR A 201 -0.38 -17.56 -7.02
N ALA A 202 0.52 -18.54 -7.19
CA ALA A 202 1.60 -18.80 -6.23
C ALA A 202 2.54 -17.60 -6.09
N TYR A 203 2.93 -16.98 -7.23
CA TYR A 203 3.70 -15.75 -7.23
C TYR A 203 3.00 -14.63 -6.46
N LEU A 204 1.72 -14.38 -6.75
CA LEU A 204 0.95 -13.33 -6.08
C LEU A 204 0.77 -13.59 -4.58
N ALA A 205 0.58 -14.86 -4.17
CA ALA A 205 0.44 -15.21 -2.76
C ALA A 205 1.77 -15.08 -2.01
N ILE A 206 2.85 -15.67 -2.52
CA ILE A 206 4.13 -15.75 -1.80
C ILE A 206 4.91 -14.43 -1.95
N ILE A 207 5.21 -14.02 -3.18
CA ILE A 207 6.05 -12.85 -3.45
C ILE A 207 5.23 -11.58 -3.32
N GLY A 208 4.09 -11.49 -4.03
CA GLY A 208 3.22 -10.31 -4.09
C GLY A 208 2.49 -10.00 -2.79
N SER A 209 2.33 -10.99 -1.89
CA SER A 209 1.62 -10.78 -0.63
C SER A 209 2.45 -11.14 0.59
N ALA A 210 2.81 -12.39 0.84
CA ALA A 210 3.49 -12.73 2.09
C ALA A 210 4.79 -11.94 2.28
N ILE A 211 5.66 -11.90 1.28
CA ILE A 211 6.94 -11.18 1.33
C ILE A 211 6.72 -9.67 1.23
N ALA A 212 5.97 -9.21 0.23
CA ALA A 212 5.79 -7.78 -0.02
C ALA A 212 5.12 -7.08 1.17
N TYR A 213 4.03 -7.63 1.74
CA TYR A 213 3.38 -7.03 2.91
C TYR A 213 4.23 -7.13 4.18
N ALA A 214 5.02 -8.20 4.36
CA ALA A 214 5.97 -8.26 5.46
C ALA A 214 7.01 -7.13 5.37
N LEU A 215 7.57 -6.89 4.18
CA LEU A 215 8.50 -5.77 3.94
C LEU A 215 7.83 -4.40 4.12
N TRP A 216 6.59 -4.26 3.65
CA TRP A 216 5.81 -3.04 3.79
C TRP A 216 5.51 -2.69 5.24
N PHE A 217 4.95 -3.62 6.00
CA PHE A 217 4.65 -3.40 7.41
C PHE A 217 5.90 -3.26 8.28
N ARG A 218 7.02 -3.89 7.89
CA ARG A 218 8.32 -3.59 8.50
C ARG A 218 8.70 -2.12 8.29
N GLY A 219 8.49 -1.61 7.08
CA GLY A 219 8.70 -0.20 6.77
C GLY A 219 7.84 0.72 7.63
N ILE A 220 6.54 0.44 7.73
CA ILE A 220 5.61 1.22 8.57
C ILE A 220 6.03 1.22 10.04
N ARG A 221 6.57 0.12 10.56
CA ARG A 221 7.09 0.08 11.94
C ARG A 221 8.36 0.91 12.12
N ALA A 222 9.28 0.86 11.14
CA ALA A 222 10.61 1.47 11.24
C ALA A 222 10.65 2.95 10.85
N LEU A 223 9.83 3.34 9.86
CA LEU A 223 9.81 4.68 9.26
C LEU A 223 8.52 5.42 9.63
N SER A 224 8.43 6.70 9.29
CA SER A 224 7.13 7.37 9.34
C SER A 224 6.22 6.85 8.22
N PRO A 225 4.89 6.77 8.45
CA PRO A 225 3.91 6.35 7.44
C PRO A 225 4.04 7.15 6.14
N THR A 226 4.25 8.46 6.25
CA THR A 226 4.45 9.35 5.11
C THR A 226 5.63 8.92 4.23
N HIS A 227 6.81 8.62 4.81
CA HIS A 227 7.97 8.15 4.04
C HIS A 227 7.71 6.81 3.36
N VAL A 228 7.02 5.90 4.04
CA VAL A 228 6.70 4.58 3.47
C VAL A 228 5.75 4.71 2.29
N THR A 229 4.72 5.54 2.38
CA THR A 229 3.71 5.69 1.31
C THR A 229 4.27 6.36 0.07
N PHE A 230 5.25 7.26 0.18
CA PHE A 230 5.97 7.76 -0.99
C PHE A 230 6.64 6.63 -1.78
N LEU A 231 7.17 5.59 -1.11
CA LEU A 231 7.75 4.44 -1.82
C LEU A 231 6.71 3.72 -2.69
N GLY A 232 5.42 3.84 -2.40
CA GLY A 232 4.33 3.31 -3.24
C GLY A 232 4.36 3.83 -4.67
N LEU A 233 4.89 5.05 -4.91
CA LEU A 233 5.06 5.61 -6.24
C LEU A 233 6.05 4.83 -7.12
N LEU A 234 6.85 3.92 -6.56
CA LEU A 234 7.67 2.99 -7.33
C LEU A 234 6.83 1.98 -8.13
N SER A 235 5.64 1.63 -7.66
CA SER A 235 4.80 0.63 -8.32
C SER A 235 4.45 1.01 -9.77
N PRO A 236 3.88 2.19 -10.07
CA PRO A 236 3.62 2.59 -11.44
C PRO A 236 4.92 2.75 -12.26
N LEU A 237 6.02 3.17 -11.65
CA LEU A 237 7.31 3.29 -12.33
C LEU A 237 7.81 1.91 -12.81
N VAL A 238 7.79 0.91 -11.92
CA VAL A 238 8.18 -0.46 -12.24
C VAL A 238 7.22 -1.07 -13.28
N ALA A 239 5.90 -0.87 -13.13
CA ALA A 239 4.93 -1.37 -14.09
C ALA A 239 5.16 -0.82 -15.49
N THR A 240 5.42 0.49 -15.64
CA THR A 240 5.73 1.11 -16.93
C THR A 240 7.05 0.60 -17.51
N THR A 241 8.08 0.46 -16.66
CA THR A 241 9.38 -0.07 -17.10
C THR A 241 9.26 -1.52 -17.60
N LEU A 242 8.48 -2.35 -16.90
CA LEU A 242 8.22 -3.74 -17.34
C LEU A 242 7.39 -3.79 -18.62
N GLY A 243 6.39 -2.92 -18.77
CA GLY A 243 5.64 -2.77 -20.02
C GLY A 243 6.57 -2.48 -21.21
N TRP A 244 7.55 -1.59 -21.01
CA TRP A 244 8.55 -1.29 -22.02
C TRP A 244 9.50 -2.47 -22.30
N LEU A 245 10.10 -3.07 -21.25
CA LEU A 245 11.13 -4.10 -21.41
C LEU A 245 10.56 -5.48 -21.81
N ALA A 246 9.43 -5.88 -21.22
CA ALA A 246 8.89 -7.22 -21.40
C ALA A 246 7.80 -7.30 -22.47
N LEU A 247 7.02 -6.23 -22.68
CA LEU A 247 5.91 -6.20 -23.63
C LEU A 247 6.22 -5.37 -24.88
N GLY A 248 7.44 -4.85 -25.03
CA GLY A 248 7.86 -4.07 -26.20
C GLY A 248 7.11 -2.74 -26.38
N GLN A 249 6.47 -2.21 -25.33
CA GLN A 249 5.74 -0.95 -25.40
C GLN A 249 6.71 0.22 -25.58
N SER A 250 6.39 1.16 -26.48
CA SER A 250 7.17 2.38 -26.63
C SER A 250 6.91 3.37 -25.50
N LEU A 251 7.96 4.05 -25.01
CA LEU A 251 7.83 5.13 -24.04
C LEU A 251 7.72 6.48 -24.76
N SER A 252 6.70 7.25 -24.45
CA SER A 252 6.58 8.64 -24.89
C SER A 252 7.49 9.56 -24.07
N VAL A 253 7.81 10.75 -24.63
CA VAL A 253 8.56 11.78 -23.89
C VAL A 253 7.87 12.17 -22.58
N ALA A 254 6.52 12.27 -22.58
CA ALA A 254 5.75 12.55 -21.36
C ALA A 254 5.94 11.48 -20.29
N GLN A 255 5.99 10.20 -20.67
CA GLN A 255 6.24 9.10 -19.75
C GLN A 255 7.65 9.14 -19.17
N ILE A 256 8.65 9.44 -19.95
CA ILE A 256 10.03 9.59 -19.47
C ILE A 256 10.12 10.75 -18.47
N VAL A 257 9.57 11.93 -18.83
CA VAL A 257 9.52 13.09 -17.92
C VAL A 257 8.75 12.74 -16.64
N GLY A 258 7.60 12.07 -16.76
CA GLY A 258 6.81 11.61 -15.60
C GLY A 258 7.61 10.70 -14.67
N GLY A 259 8.34 9.74 -15.22
CA GLY A 259 9.23 8.85 -14.46
C GLY A 259 10.32 9.61 -13.72
N LEU A 260 10.97 10.57 -14.36
CA LEU A 260 11.98 11.42 -13.72
C LEU A 260 11.39 12.28 -12.58
N VAL A 261 10.20 12.84 -12.77
CA VAL A 261 9.49 13.60 -11.73
C VAL A 261 9.14 12.70 -10.53
N VAL A 262 8.67 11.47 -10.77
CA VAL A 262 8.40 10.49 -9.69
C VAL A 262 9.68 10.18 -8.90
N VAL A 263 10.80 9.94 -9.58
CA VAL A 263 12.10 9.69 -8.92
C VAL A 263 12.54 10.91 -8.10
N ALA A 264 12.41 12.12 -8.63
CA ALA A 264 12.74 13.35 -7.91
C ALA A 264 11.86 13.55 -6.67
N ALA A 265 10.55 13.26 -6.78
CA ALA A 265 9.61 13.32 -5.66
C ALA A 265 9.98 12.30 -4.56
N LEU A 266 10.35 11.07 -4.95
CA LEU A 266 10.82 10.03 -4.02
C LEU A 266 12.09 10.46 -3.28
N ILE A 267 13.11 10.94 -3.99
CA ILE A 267 14.35 11.41 -3.38
C ILE A 267 14.07 12.58 -2.42
N THR A 268 13.25 13.53 -2.84
CA THR A 268 12.88 14.69 -2.02
C THR A 268 12.18 14.27 -0.72
N ALA A 269 11.26 13.29 -0.81
CA ALA A 269 10.56 12.77 0.35
C ALA A 269 11.49 11.99 1.30
N GLN A 270 12.43 11.19 0.78
CA GLN A 270 13.32 10.35 1.58
C GLN A 270 14.48 11.14 2.23
N THR A 271 14.88 12.27 1.66
CA THR A 271 15.98 13.10 2.18
C THR A 271 15.57 14.06 3.29
N GLN A 272 14.33 14.01 3.77
CA GLN A 272 13.89 14.79 4.91
C GLN A 272 14.61 14.32 6.19
N ARG A 273 15.65 15.06 6.60
CA ARG A 273 16.33 14.82 7.88
C ARG A 273 15.32 14.94 9.01
N ARG A 274 15.24 13.93 9.88
CA ARG A 274 14.62 14.05 11.20
C ARG A 274 15.34 15.21 11.91
N ARG A 275 14.69 16.37 12.03
CA ARG A 275 15.18 17.36 13.02
C ARG A 275 15.09 16.67 14.37
N PRO A 276 16.20 16.61 15.14
CA PRO A 276 16.15 16.03 16.47
C PRO A 276 15.04 16.71 17.26
N ALA A 277 14.25 15.92 17.97
CA ALA A 277 13.26 16.45 18.90
C ALA A 277 13.98 17.46 19.80
N LYS A 278 13.45 18.70 19.92
CA LYS A 278 13.98 19.67 20.89
C LYS A 278 14.04 18.94 22.22
N ARG A 279 15.26 18.78 22.76
CA ARG A 279 15.42 18.27 24.12
C ARG A 279 14.51 19.10 25.03
N PRO A 280 13.73 18.46 25.92
CA PRO A 280 13.00 19.21 26.92
C PRO A 280 13.99 20.18 27.58
N ARG A 281 13.61 21.46 27.69
CA ARG A 281 14.40 22.41 28.48
C ARG A 281 14.61 21.77 29.84
N PRO A 282 15.86 21.74 30.38
CA PRO A 282 16.08 21.37 31.78
C PRO A 282 15.15 22.24 32.61
N LEU A 283 14.40 21.61 33.51
CA LEU A 283 13.66 22.36 34.52
C LEU A 283 14.67 23.28 35.23
N PRO A 284 14.35 24.57 35.46
CA PRO A 284 15.19 25.41 36.23
C PRO A 284 15.42 24.75 37.60
N ASP A 285 16.68 24.63 38.00
CA ASP A 285 17.06 24.15 39.31
C ASP A 285 16.22 24.93 40.36
N ARG A 286 15.17 24.27 40.85
CA ARG A 286 14.48 24.77 42.01
C ARG A 286 15.54 24.75 43.12
N LEU A 287 15.96 25.93 43.53
CA LEU A 287 16.73 26.17 44.75
C LEU A 287 16.20 25.22 45.83
N ILE A 288 16.98 24.22 46.17
CA ILE A 288 16.74 23.40 47.35
C ILE A 288 16.85 24.40 48.51
N PRO A 289 15.78 24.57 49.34
CA PRO A 289 15.91 25.41 50.50
C PRO A 289 16.98 24.81 51.41
N ALA A 290 17.97 25.63 51.75
CA ALA A 290 19.10 25.29 52.62
C ALA A 290 18.73 25.26 54.10
N ASP A 291 17.54 24.81 54.45
CA ASP A 291 17.09 24.71 55.84
C ASP A 291 16.64 23.27 56.13
N GLN A 292 17.62 22.41 56.30
CA GLN A 292 17.55 21.19 57.14
C GLN A 292 18.98 20.64 57.29
N CYS A 293 19.79 21.29 58.12
CA CYS A 293 20.85 20.65 58.91
C CYS A 293 20.34 20.41 60.31
#